data_a36f760066e54908e1ef60e1bf3cc519
#
_entry.id   a36f760066e54908e1ef60e1bf3cc519
#
_cell.length_a   1.000
_cell.length_b   1.000
_cell.length_c   1.000
_cell.angle_alpha   90.00
_cell.angle_beta   90.00
_cell.angle_gamma   90.00
#
_symmetry.space_group_name_H-M   'P 1'
#
loop_
_entity.id
_entity.type
_entity.pdbx_description
1 polymer ?
#
loop_
_entity_poly.entity_id
_entity_poly.type
_entity_poly.pdbx_seq_one_letter_code
_entity_poly.pdbx_strand_id
1 'polypeptide(L)'
;MYGIASKSKHHILREYGAIPIDYHTQDFVEVIHRAEPEGLDAVFDGMGWGYLDRGFSLLRRGGTWVQYGNPLSFSGLLRLLGKLVLFNVLPNGRSLKVYGTSTSLFGRRPFLEDWATLFKLLEEGKIKPVIMKKFPILEAAQANALLESGQVIGNIVLVTPDLL
;
A
#
# COMPACT_ATOMS: atom_id res chain seq x y z
N MET A 1 -0.90 -3.84 -14.65
CA MET A 1 -0.64 -3.42 -13.25
C MET A 1 0.72 -2.73 -13.19
N TYR A 2 0.83 -1.62 -12.47
CA TYR A 2 2.07 -0.86 -12.30
C TYR A 2 2.51 -0.91 -10.85
N GLY A 3 3.83 -0.89 -10.60
CA GLY A 3 4.40 -0.86 -9.27
C GLY A 3 5.46 0.24 -9.14
N ILE A 4 5.28 1.15 -8.19
CA ILE A 4 6.20 2.26 -7.95
C ILE A 4 7.23 1.84 -6.90
N ALA A 5 8.49 1.75 -7.27
CA ALA A 5 9.57 1.34 -6.37
C ALA A 5 10.92 1.83 -6.87
N SER A 6 11.95 1.77 -6.01
CA SER A 6 13.34 1.99 -6.42
C SER A 6 13.82 0.89 -7.38
N LYS A 7 14.76 1.21 -8.24
CA LYS A 7 15.28 0.31 -9.29
C LYS A 7 15.75 -1.06 -8.77
N SER A 8 16.30 -1.11 -7.56
CA SER A 8 16.77 -2.35 -6.93
C SER A 8 15.63 -3.37 -6.70
N LYS A 9 14.37 -2.91 -6.60
CA LYS A 9 13.19 -3.76 -6.35
C LYS A 9 12.42 -4.14 -7.62
N HIS A 10 12.84 -3.67 -8.79
CA HIS A 10 12.10 -3.86 -10.05
C HIS A 10 12.02 -5.32 -10.47
N HIS A 11 13.01 -6.16 -10.14
CA HIS A 11 12.98 -7.58 -10.48
C HIS A 11 11.79 -8.28 -9.81
N ILE A 12 11.56 -8.03 -8.52
CA ILE A 12 10.42 -8.59 -7.79
C ILE A 12 9.09 -8.13 -8.39
N LEU A 13 8.97 -6.83 -8.73
CA LEU A 13 7.74 -6.34 -9.35
C LEU A 13 7.42 -7.09 -10.66
N ARG A 14 8.45 -7.37 -11.48
CA ARG A 14 8.29 -8.13 -12.74
C ARG A 14 7.89 -9.59 -12.48
N GLU A 15 8.45 -10.23 -11.45
CA GLU A 15 8.07 -11.59 -11.07
C GLU A 15 6.58 -11.70 -10.70
N TYR A 16 6.02 -10.64 -10.13
CA TYR A 16 4.58 -10.52 -9.84
C TYR A 16 3.76 -9.95 -11.02
N GLY A 17 4.35 -9.84 -12.22
CA GLY A 17 3.66 -9.36 -13.41
C GLY A 17 3.36 -7.86 -13.41
N ALA A 18 4.02 -7.06 -12.56
CA ALA A 18 3.87 -5.62 -12.55
C ALA A 18 4.92 -4.94 -13.44
N ILE A 19 4.53 -3.85 -14.08
CA ILE A 19 5.41 -2.94 -14.80
C ILE A 19 6.02 -1.97 -13.77
N PRO A 20 7.34 -2.01 -13.52
CA PRO A 20 7.96 -1.18 -12.51
C PRO A 20 8.18 0.25 -13.01
N ILE A 21 7.97 1.22 -12.11
CA ILE A 21 8.27 2.64 -12.31
C ILE A 21 9.25 3.07 -11.21
N ASP A 22 10.41 3.60 -11.61
CA ASP A 22 11.42 4.11 -10.68
C ASP A 22 11.09 5.55 -10.27
N TYR A 23 10.63 5.73 -9.04
CA TYR A 23 10.24 7.04 -8.52
C TYR A 23 11.40 8.03 -8.35
N HIS A 24 12.66 7.57 -8.45
CA HIS A 24 13.84 8.44 -8.41
C HIS A 24 14.13 9.13 -9.75
N THR A 25 13.75 8.49 -10.86
CA THR A 25 14.13 8.93 -12.21
C THR A 25 12.94 9.19 -13.11
N GLN A 26 11.73 8.78 -12.70
CA GLN A 26 10.52 8.87 -13.51
C GLN A 26 9.38 9.52 -12.73
N ASP A 27 8.62 10.39 -13.40
CA ASP A 27 7.34 10.85 -12.89
C ASP A 27 6.27 9.79 -13.19
N PHE A 28 5.78 9.13 -12.13
CA PHE A 28 4.79 8.07 -12.26
C PHE A 28 3.47 8.56 -12.88
N VAL A 29 3.11 9.82 -12.66
CA VAL A 29 1.88 10.40 -13.23
C VAL A 29 2.00 10.50 -14.73
N GLU A 30 3.12 11.02 -15.24
CA GLU A 30 3.37 11.11 -16.68
C GLU A 30 3.46 9.75 -17.34
N VAL A 31 4.20 8.81 -16.72
CA VAL A 31 4.38 7.45 -17.25
C VAL A 31 3.03 6.75 -17.37
N ILE A 32 2.23 6.77 -16.30
CA ILE A 32 0.93 6.08 -16.29
C ILE A 32 -0.06 6.78 -17.23
N HIS A 33 -0.12 8.11 -17.21
CA HIS A 33 -1.04 8.84 -18.09
C HIS A 33 -0.79 8.59 -19.59
N ARG A 34 0.49 8.42 -19.96
CA ARG A 34 0.85 8.08 -21.34
C ARG A 34 0.51 6.63 -21.68
N ALA A 35 0.68 5.71 -20.74
CA ALA A 35 0.43 4.29 -20.97
C ALA A 35 -1.06 3.91 -20.88
N GLU A 36 -1.82 4.63 -20.05
CA GLU A 36 -3.24 4.38 -19.76
C GLU A 36 -4.05 5.67 -19.94
N PRO A 37 -4.29 6.11 -21.18
CA PRO A 37 -5.01 7.36 -21.45
C PRO A 37 -6.45 7.36 -20.92
N GLU A 38 -7.09 6.19 -20.84
CA GLU A 38 -8.43 6.02 -20.26
C GLU A 38 -8.42 6.04 -18.73
N GLY A 39 -7.23 5.95 -18.10
CA GLY A 39 -7.02 5.93 -16.66
C GLY A 39 -7.15 4.55 -16.02
N LEU A 40 -6.85 4.50 -14.73
CA LEU A 40 -6.76 3.28 -13.93
C LEU A 40 -8.09 2.93 -13.26
N ASP A 41 -8.37 1.64 -13.12
CA ASP A 41 -9.51 1.12 -12.33
C ASP A 41 -9.33 1.33 -10.83
N ALA A 42 -8.12 1.11 -10.35
CA ALA A 42 -7.80 1.21 -8.93
C ALA A 42 -6.36 1.60 -8.67
N VAL A 43 -6.14 2.32 -7.58
CA VAL A 43 -4.82 2.62 -7.03
C VAL A 43 -4.81 2.24 -5.55
N PHE A 44 -3.77 1.52 -5.14
CA PHE A 44 -3.50 1.16 -3.74
C PHE A 44 -2.30 1.94 -3.26
N ASP A 45 -2.50 2.84 -2.29
CA ASP A 45 -1.47 3.76 -1.80
C ASP A 45 -1.22 3.60 -0.31
N GLY A 46 -0.02 3.12 0.04
CA GLY A 46 0.50 3.04 1.40
C GLY A 46 1.47 4.17 1.77
N MET A 47 1.77 5.09 0.83
CA MET A 47 2.83 6.11 1.01
C MET A 47 2.30 7.45 1.52
N GLY A 48 1.07 7.79 1.20
CA GLY A 48 0.38 8.94 1.77
C GLY A 48 0.00 10.07 0.83
N TRP A 49 -0.34 11.19 1.46
CA TRP A 49 -1.06 12.29 0.84
C TRP A 49 -0.41 12.90 -0.41
N GLY A 50 0.91 12.93 -0.50
CA GLY A 50 1.62 13.48 -1.65
C GLY A 50 1.37 12.67 -2.93
N TYR A 51 1.23 11.37 -2.81
CA TYR A 51 0.89 10.49 -3.94
C TYR A 51 -0.57 10.64 -4.34
N LEU A 52 -1.48 10.71 -3.37
CA LEU A 52 -2.90 10.95 -3.61
C LEU A 52 -3.13 12.25 -4.40
N ASP A 53 -2.53 13.34 -3.95
CA ASP A 53 -2.73 14.66 -4.58
C ASP A 53 -2.28 14.68 -6.04
N ARG A 54 -1.21 13.97 -6.34
CA ARG A 54 -0.65 13.90 -7.70
C ARG A 54 -1.37 12.87 -8.58
N GLY A 55 -1.74 11.74 -8.01
CA GLY A 55 -2.16 10.56 -8.75
C GLY A 55 -3.67 10.36 -8.87
N PHE A 56 -4.51 11.11 -8.12
CA PHE A 56 -5.95 10.91 -8.16
C PHE A 56 -6.55 11.16 -9.56
N SER A 57 -5.93 12.02 -10.35
CA SER A 57 -6.31 12.30 -11.74
C SER A 57 -6.13 11.09 -12.66
N LEU A 58 -5.24 10.14 -12.29
CA LEU A 58 -4.97 8.92 -13.06
C LEU A 58 -6.12 7.91 -13.03
N LEU A 59 -7.07 8.06 -12.10
CA LEU A 59 -8.24 7.19 -12.06
C LEU A 59 -9.19 7.51 -13.23
N ARG A 60 -9.70 6.48 -13.89
CA ARG A 60 -10.81 6.63 -14.81
C ARG A 60 -12.13 6.94 -14.09
N ARG A 61 -13.17 7.26 -14.80
CA ARG A 61 -14.53 7.35 -14.21
C ARG A 61 -14.92 5.97 -13.69
N GLY A 62 -15.44 5.89 -12.48
CA GLY A 62 -15.71 4.63 -11.77
C GLY A 62 -14.50 4.06 -11.03
N GLY A 63 -13.30 4.63 -11.20
CA GLY A 63 -12.10 4.17 -10.53
C GLY A 63 -12.05 4.53 -9.04
N THR A 64 -11.28 3.74 -8.27
CA THR A 64 -11.17 3.87 -6.82
C THR A 64 -9.72 4.03 -6.37
N TRP A 65 -9.46 5.04 -5.54
CA TRP A 65 -8.22 5.17 -4.77
C TRP A 65 -8.40 4.54 -3.40
N VAL A 66 -7.56 3.59 -3.04
CA VAL A 66 -7.53 2.96 -1.72
C VAL A 66 -6.30 3.42 -0.96
N GLN A 67 -6.52 4.23 0.06
CA GLN A 67 -5.46 4.71 0.96
C GLN A 67 -5.34 3.79 2.16
N TYR A 68 -4.12 3.34 2.49
CA TYR A 68 -3.86 2.49 3.66
C TYR A 68 -2.52 2.82 4.33
N GLY A 69 -2.29 2.31 5.53
CA GLY A 69 -0.97 2.32 6.18
C GLY A 69 -0.47 3.65 6.75
N ASN A 70 -1.23 4.74 6.66
CA ASN A 70 -0.79 6.04 7.17
C ASN A 70 -1.11 6.22 8.65
N PRO A 71 -0.14 6.61 9.48
CA PRO A 71 -0.43 7.06 10.84
C PRO A 71 -1.23 8.37 10.77
N LEU A 72 -2.40 8.38 11.41
CA LEU A 72 -3.25 9.56 11.48
C LEU A 72 -2.82 10.45 12.66
N SER A 73 -2.17 11.57 12.34
CA SER A 73 -2.11 12.71 13.26
C SER A 73 -3.47 13.45 13.27
N PHE A 74 -3.73 14.27 14.27
CA PHE A 74 -4.97 15.06 14.31
C PHE A 74 -5.16 15.94 13.06
N SER A 75 -4.11 16.62 12.62
CA SER A 75 -4.13 17.40 11.37
C SER A 75 -4.30 16.49 10.14
N GLY A 76 -3.72 15.30 10.14
CA GLY A 76 -3.91 14.29 9.11
C GLY A 76 -5.35 13.79 9.03
N LEU A 77 -6.01 13.62 10.17
CA LEU A 77 -7.43 13.24 10.21
C LEU A 77 -8.33 14.31 9.59
N LEU A 78 -8.13 15.58 9.94
CA LEU A 78 -8.90 16.69 9.34
C LEU A 78 -8.69 16.78 7.82
N ARG A 79 -7.44 16.61 7.37
CA ARG A 79 -7.09 16.58 5.95
C ARG A 79 -7.75 15.39 5.24
N LEU A 80 -7.78 14.22 5.89
CA LEU A 80 -8.45 13.03 5.36
C LEU A 80 -9.94 13.26 5.18
N LEU A 81 -10.62 13.77 6.21
CA LEU A 81 -12.06 14.05 6.16
C LEU A 81 -12.38 15.06 5.02
N GLY A 82 -11.60 16.13 4.91
CA GLY A 82 -11.75 17.08 3.82
C GLY A 82 -11.61 16.45 2.44
N LYS A 83 -10.60 15.58 2.26
CA LYS A 83 -10.38 14.86 1.00
C LYS A 83 -11.44 13.81 0.72
N LEU A 84 -11.90 13.08 1.73
CA LEU A 84 -13.01 12.13 1.58
C LEU A 84 -14.28 12.84 1.09
N VAL A 85 -14.61 13.98 1.67
CA VAL A 85 -15.74 14.80 1.19
C VAL A 85 -15.48 15.28 -0.23
N LEU A 86 -14.35 15.94 -0.46
CA LEU A 86 -14.02 16.55 -1.76
C LEU A 86 -14.05 15.50 -2.90
N PHE A 87 -13.38 14.35 -2.72
CA PHE A 87 -13.24 13.38 -3.80
C PHE A 87 -14.47 12.49 -4.00
N ASN A 88 -15.29 12.28 -2.97
CA ASN A 88 -16.50 11.46 -3.11
C ASN A 88 -17.78 12.26 -3.40
N VAL A 89 -17.82 13.55 -3.07
CA VAL A 89 -19.00 14.43 -3.33
C VAL A 89 -18.92 15.09 -4.69
N LEU A 90 -17.71 15.39 -5.19
CA LEU A 90 -17.57 15.98 -6.52
C LEU A 90 -18.07 15.01 -7.60
N PRO A 91 -18.79 15.49 -8.61
CA PRO A 91 -19.37 14.66 -9.67
C PRO A 91 -18.30 14.23 -10.70
N ASN A 92 -17.16 13.75 -10.22
CA ASN A 92 -16.04 13.29 -11.06
C ASN A 92 -16.12 11.78 -11.38
N GLY A 93 -17.05 11.07 -10.77
CA GLY A 93 -17.24 9.63 -10.93
C GLY A 93 -16.10 8.76 -10.35
N ARG A 94 -15.22 9.34 -9.51
CA ARG A 94 -14.11 8.63 -8.85
C ARG A 94 -14.38 8.53 -7.36
N SER A 95 -13.75 7.57 -6.68
CA SER A 95 -13.94 7.39 -5.23
C SER A 95 -12.61 7.29 -4.49
N LEU A 96 -12.58 7.84 -3.27
CA LEU A 96 -11.52 7.65 -2.30
C LEU A 96 -12.03 6.76 -1.18
N LYS A 97 -11.37 5.65 -0.93
CA LYS A 97 -11.62 4.74 0.19
C LYS A 97 -10.41 4.71 1.09
N VAL A 98 -10.65 4.55 2.38
CA VAL A 98 -9.60 4.37 3.38
C VAL A 98 -9.75 3.00 3.99
N TYR A 99 -8.68 2.21 3.95
CA TYR A 99 -8.59 0.95 4.64
C TYR A 99 -7.69 1.11 5.87
N GLY A 100 -8.21 0.77 7.03
CA GLY A 100 -7.47 0.84 8.29
C GLY A 100 -7.73 -0.37 9.16
N THR A 101 -6.72 -0.82 9.86
CA THR A 101 -6.77 -1.94 10.80
C THR A 101 -7.18 -1.50 12.21
N SER A 102 -7.58 -0.23 12.39
CA SER A 102 -8.01 0.29 13.69
C SER A 102 -9.33 -0.34 14.11
N THR A 103 -9.27 -1.21 15.07
CA THR A 103 -10.45 -1.87 15.67
C THR A 103 -11.36 -0.93 16.43
N SER A 104 -10.89 0.27 16.78
CA SER A 104 -11.67 1.25 17.54
C SER A 104 -12.67 2.05 16.70
N LEU A 105 -12.37 2.30 15.41
CA LEU A 105 -13.21 3.12 14.54
C LEU A 105 -14.22 2.30 13.71
N PHE A 106 -13.84 1.08 13.31
CA PHE A 106 -14.63 0.27 12.38
C PHE A 106 -15.17 -1.02 13.01
N GLY A 107 -14.96 -1.21 14.31
CA GLY A 107 -15.28 -2.45 15.00
C GLY A 107 -14.23 -3.55 14.76
N ARG A 108 -14.24 -4.54 15.63
CA ARG A 108 -13.25 -5.63 15.59
C ARG A 108 -13.61 -6.73 14.58
N ARG A 109 -14.89 -6.87 14.28
CA ARG A 109 -15.40 -8.00 13.49
C ARG A 109 -14.90 -8.04 12.05
N PRO A 110 -14.95 -6.94 11.26
CA PRO A 110 -14.42 -6.95 9.89
C PRO A 110 -12.93 -7.30 9.84
N PHE A 111 -12.15 -6.81 10.79
CA PHE A 111 -10.73 -7.11 10.92
C PHE A 111 -10.47 -8.61 11.11
N LEU A 112 -11.24 -9.28 11.98
CA LEU A 112 -11.08 -10.72 12.20
C LEU A 112 -11.51 -11.56 10.99
N GLU A 113 -12.55 -11.15 10.29
CA GLU A 113 -13.03 -11.80 9.06
C GLU A 113 -11.97 -11.68 7.93
N ASP A 114 -11.35 -10.50 7.78
CA ASP A 114 -10.26 -10.29 6.84
C ASP A 114 -9.06 -11.19 7.15
N TRP A 115 -8.66 -11.29 8.42
CA TRP A 115 -7.56 -12.17 8.84
C TRP A 115 -7.87 -13.63 8.58
N ALA A 116 -9.07 -14.11 8.91
CA ALA A 116 -9.47 -15.48 8.61
C ALA A 116 -9.38 -15.79 7.11
N THR A 117 -9.79 -14.85 6.28
CA THR A 117 -9.70 -14.97 4.82
C THR A 117 -8.24 -15.01 4.35
N LEU A 118 -7.39 -14.13 4.88
CA LEU A 118 -5.97 -14.08 4.54
C LEU A 118 -5.23 -15.37 4.94
N PHE A 119 -5.49 -15.91 6.14
CA PHE A 119 -4.89 -17.19 6.56
C PHE A 119 -5.33 -18.34 5.65
N LYS A 120 -6.60 -18.40 5.28
CA LYS A 120 -7.09 -19.40 4.33
C LYS A 120 -6.39 -19.29 2.97
N LEU A 121 -6.24 -18.09 2.43
CA LEU A 121 -5.51 -17.86 1.17
C LEU A 121 -4.04 -18.25 1.27
N LEU A 122 -3.42 -18.05 2.44
CA LEU A 122 -2.03 -18.46 2.72
C LEU A 122 -1.91 -19.99 2.75
N GLU A 123 -2.80 -20.68 3.46
CA GLU A 123 -2.86 -22.16 3.52
C GLU A 123 -3.08 -22.78 2.13
N GLU A 124 -3.94 -22.18 1.32
CA GLU A 124 -4.21 -22.59 -0.06
C GLU A 124 -3.05 -22.23 -1.03
N GLY A 125 -2.01 -21.56 -0.56
CA GLY A 125 -0.87 -21.12 -1.39
C GLY A 125 -1.22 -20.04 -2.44
N LYS A 126 -2.40 -19.42 -2.33
CA LYS A 126 -2.85 -18.35 -3.23
C LYS A 126 -2.14 -17.03 -2.99
N ILE A 127 -1.68 -16.79 -1.77
CA ILE A 127 -0.79 -15.69 -1.42
C ILE A 127 0.52 -16.24 -0.87
N LYS A 128 1.62 -15.59 -1.23
CA LYS A 128 2.97 -16.00 -0.82
C LYS A 128 3.72 -14.75 -0.36
N PRO A 129 3.64 -14.37 0.93
CA PRO A 129 4.35 -13.22 1.46
C PRO A 129 5.86 -13.40 1.28
N VAL A 130 6.52 -12.38 0.75
CA VAL A 130 7.98 -12.36 0.69
C VAL A 130 8.51 -12.01 2.08
N ILE A 131 9.24 -12.92 2.70
CA ILE A 131 9.94 -12.70 3.97
C ILE A 131 11.43 -12.60 3.65
N MET A 132 11.98 -11.40 3.75
CA MET A 132 13.40 -11.18 3.49
C MET A 132 14.28 -11.74 4.62
N LYS A 133 13.89 -11.49 5.87
CA LYS A 133 14.65 -11.91 7.05
C LYS A 133 13.76 -12.09 8.27
N LYS A 134 14.12 -13.09 9.08
CA LYS A 134 13.61 -13.23 10.44
C LYS A 134 14.64 -12.68 11.42
N PHE A 135 14.18 -12.03 12.47
CA PHE A 135 14.99 -11.55 13.58
C PHE A 135 14.43 -12.08 14.91
N PRO A 136 15.29 -12.35 15.90
CA PRO A 136 14.82 -12.52 17.27
C PRO A 136 14.03 -11.28 17.70
N ILE A 137 12.96 -11.45 18.46
CA ILE A 137 12.14 -10.32 18.93
C ILE A 137 12.96 -9.31 19.73
N LEU A 138 13.99 -9.75 20.43
CA LEU A 138 14.91 -8.89 21.21
C LEU A 138 15.82 -8.03 20.31
N GLU A 139 15.93 -8.35 19.02
CA GLU A 139 16.71 -7.59 18.05
C GLU A 139 15.82 -6.64 17.20
N ALA A 140 14.65 -6.29 17.70
CA ALA A 140 13.70 -5.41 17.01
C ALA A 140 14.32 -4.06 16.55
N ALA A 141 15.27 -3.51 17.33
CA ALA A 141 15.98 -2.29 16.94
C ALA A 141 16.79 -2.46 15.66
N GLN A 142 17.49 -3.61 15.50
CA GLN A 142 18.24 -3.93 14.28
C GLN A 142 17.31 -4.16 13.09
N ALA A 143 16.18 -4.85 13.32
CA ALA A 143 15.15 -5.07 12.32
C ALA A 143 14.57 -3.74 11.80
N ASN A 144 14.26 -2.80 12.70
CA ASN A 144 13.79 -1.47 12.34
C ASN A 144 14.84 -0.66 11.57
N ALA A 145 16.09 -0.67 12.00
CA ALA A 145 17.17 0.00 11.28
C ALA A 145 17.31 -0.53 9.84
N LEU A 146 17.20 -1.85 9.64
CA LEU A 146 17.20 -2.44 8.32
C LEU A 146 15.97 -2.01 7.51
N LEU A 147 14.79 -1.96 8.12
CA LEU A 147 13.56 -1.48 7.45
C LEU A 147 13.69 -0.03 6.99
N GLU A 148 14.20 0.84 7.86
CA GLU A 148 14.42 2.27 7.60
C GLU A 148 15.49 2.53 6.52
N SER A 149 16.44 1.60 6.33
CA SER A 149 17.45 1.70 5.27
C SER A 149 16.86 1.64 3.85
N GLY A 150 15.59 1.24 3.71
CA GLY A 150 14.92 1.08 2.42
C GLY A 150 15.38 -0.14 1.61
N GLN A 151 16.31 -0.95 2.14
CA GLN A 151 16.88 -2.11 1.43
C GLN A 151 15.97 -3.35 1.50
N VAL A 152 14.96 -3.34 2.38
CA VAL A 152 14.06 -4.48 2.57
C VAL A 152 13.18 -4.70 1.34
N ILE A 153 13.15 -5.95 0.88
CA ILE A 153 12.22 -6.44 -0.14
C ILE A 153 11.25 -7.39 0.54
N GLY A 154 9.97 -7.03 0.57
CA GLY A 154 8.94 -7.76 1.30
C GLY A 154 8.91 -7.39 2.77
N ASN A 155 8.92 -8.39 3.65
CA ASN A 155 8.70 -8.23 5.08
C ASN A 155 9.90 -8.69 5.91
N ILE A 156 10.04 -8.08 7.08
CA ILE A 156 10.86 -8.59 8.18
C ILE A 156 9.91 -9.16 9.23
N VAL A 157 10.22 -10.32 9.75
CA VAL A 157 9.41 -10.98 10.78
C VAL A 157 10.22 -11.06 12.07
N LEU A 158 9.64 -10.58 13.16
CA LEU A 158 10.18 -10.80 14.50
C LEU A 158 9.63 -12.11 15.05
N VAL A 159 10.51 -12.98 15.50
CA VAL A 159 10.13 -14.30 15.99
C VAL A 159 10.70 -14.55 17.39
N THR A 160 10.07 -15.44 18.12
CA THR A 160 10.63 -15.95 19.36
C THR A 160 11.86 -16.84 19.05
N PRO A 161 12.82 -16.99 19.97
CA PRO A 161 14.08 -17.73 19.71
C PRO A 161 13.88 -19.17 19.23
N ASP A 162 12.80 -19.80 19.63
CA ASP A 162 12.41 -21.17 19.28
C ASP A 162 11.87 -21.33 17.84
N LEU A 163 11.64 -20.21 17.13
CA LEU A 163 11.16 -20.18 15.75
C LEU A 163 12.17 -19.63 14.72
N LEU A 164 13.41 -19.42 15.15
CA LEU A 164 14.51 -18.94 14.30
C LEU A 164 15.03 -19.99 13.34
#